data_5d1ca5e3ce72811020f5aea182e95deb
#
_entry.id   5d1ca5e3ce72811020f5aea182e95deb
#
_cell.length_a   1.000
_cell.length_b   1.000
_cell.length_c   1.000
_cell.angle_alpha   90.00
_cell.angle_beta   90.00
_cell.angle_gamma   90.00
#
_symmetry.space_group_name_H-M   'P 1'
#
loop_
_entity.id
_entity.type
_entity.pdbx_description
1 polymer ?
#
loop_
_entity_poly.entity_id
_entity_poly.type
_entity_poly.pdbx_seq_one_letter_code
_entity_poly.pdbx_strand_id
1 'polypeptide(L)'
;SGQWLVGVDKFFVDLAAKLNELRELFEPLADETGKTITVEGEGVVAGDSDMLRRAFSNLLSNAIKYSPDNTCTAIHLERDSDCVNVMITNTMSGQVPANLERLFDRFYRADSSRFYNTEGAGLGLSITRSIIHAHGGELSAEQQGREIVFSVRLLMD
;
A
#
# COMPACT_ATOMS: atom_id res chain seq x y z
N SER A 1 -1.84 24.89 0.26
CA SER A 1 -2.82 25.13 -0.77
C SER A 1 -3.55 23.87 -1.17
N GLY A 2 -4.81 23.97 -1.51
CA GLY A 2 -5.62 22.85 -1.93
C GLY A 2 -5.67 22.63 -3.43
N GLN A 3 -4.82 23.29 -4.19
CA GLN A 3 -4.87 23.23 -5.65
C GLN A 3 -4.69 21.82 -6.19
N TRP A 4 -3.77 21.07 -5.63
CA TRP A 4 -3.52 19.70 -6.08
C TRP A 4 -4.69 18.77 -5.75
N LEU A 5 -5.64 19.24 -4.95
CA LEU A 5 -6.81 18.46 -4.58
C LEU A 5 -8.03 18.72 -5.47
N VAL A 6 -7.86 19.41 -6.58
CA VAL A 6 -8.98 19.60 -7.50
C VAL A 6 -9.45 18.23 -7.96
N GLY A 7 -10.72 17.92 -7.71
CA GLY A 7 -11.30 16.61 -8.02
C GLY A 7 -11.16 15.60 -6.89
N VAL A 8 -10.52 15.98 -5.78
CA VAL A 8 -10.38 15.13 -4.60
C VAL A 8 -11.03 15.87 -3.43
N ASP A 9 -11.99 15.23 -2.77
CA ASP A 9 -12.65 15.83 -1.61
C ASP A 9 -11.66 15.97 -0.47
N LYS A 10 -11.56 17.18 0.07
CA LYS A 10 -10.61 17.45 1.14
C LYS A 10 -11.24 17.19 2.51
N PHE A 11 -11.26 15.94 2.90
CA PHE A 11 -11.74 15.52 4.21
C PHE A 11 -10.59 15.00 5.04
N PHE A 12 -10.84 14.78 6.32
CA PHE A 12 -9.86 14.13 7.19
C PHE A 12 -10.19 12.65 7.24
N VAL A 13 -9.17 11.83 7.10
CA VAL A 13 -9.31 10.38 7.04
C VAL A 13 -8.51 9.76 8.17
N ASP A 14 -9.18 8.96 9.01
CA ASP A 14 -8.53 8.19 10.05
C ASP A 14 -7.93 6.94 9.39
N LEU A 15 -6.62 6.97 9.18
CA LEU A 15 -5.96 5.89 8.46
C LEU A 15 -5.95 4.58 9.22
N ALA A 16 -5.83 4.61 10.55
CA ALA A 16 -5.85 3.37 11.32
C ALA A 16 -7.20 2.67 11.18
N ALA A 17 -8.28 3.45 11.27
CA ALA A 17 -9.62 2.89 11.11
C ALA A 17 -9.80 2.30 9.71
N LYS A 18 -9.34 3.02 8.69
CA LYS A 18 -9.45 2.56 7.32
C LYS A 18 -8.65 1.30 7.07
N LEU A 19 -7.43 1.26 7.59
CA LEU A 19 -6.57 0.08 7.42
C LEU A 19 -7.10 -1.12 8.19
N ASN A 20 -7.72 -0.91 9.35
CA ASN A 20 -8.35 -1.99 10.07
C ASN A 20 -9.57 -2.54 9.32
N GLU A 21 -10.35 -1.68 8.67
CA GLU A 21 -11.45 -2.12 7.82
C GLU A 21 -10.93 -2.98 6.67
N LEU A 22 -9.84 -2.54 6.04
CA LEU A 22 -9.25 -3.31 4.94
C LEU A 22 -8.66 -4.63 5.43
N ARG A 23 -8.05 -4.63 6.62
CA ARG A 23 -7.55 -5.86 7.22
C ARG A 23 -8.66 -6.89 7.37
N GLU A 24 -9.81 -6.46 7.88
CA GLU A 24 -10.96 -7.37 8.03
C GLU A 24 -11.46 -7.86 6.68
N LEU A 25 -11.46 -7.00 5.69
CA LEU A 25 -11.90 -7.36 4.34
C LEU A 25 -10.98 -8.42 3.71
N PHE A 26 -9.68 -8.31 3.91
CA PHE A 26 -8.70 -9.21 3.32
C PHE A 26 -8.39 -10.44 4.16
N GLU A 27 -8.85 -10.47 5.41
CA GLU A 27 -8.56 -11.56 6.33
C GLU A 27 -8.96 -12.94 5.80
N PRO A 28 -10.17 -13.13 5.22
CA PRO A 28 -10.50 -14.45 4.67
C PRO A 28 -9.54 -14.91 3.59
N LEU A 29 -9.10 -13.99 2.75
CA LEU A 29 -8.14 -14.32 1.68
C LEU A 29 -6.77 -14.69 2.28
N ALA A 30 -6.33 -13.93 3.26
CA ALA A 30 -5.07 -14.20 3.94
C ALA A 30 -5.10 -15.54 4.65
N ASP A 31 -6.20 -15.85 5.31
CA ASP A 31 -6.36 -17.10 6.06
C ASP A 31 -6.22 -18.33 5.19
N GLU A 32 -6.60 -18.24 3.92
CA GLU A 32 -6.50 -19.38 3.00
C GLU A 32 -5.09 -19.93 2.89
N THR A 33 -4.10 -19.09 3.10
CA THR A 33 -2.69 -19.48 3.00
C THR A 33 -1.93 -19.22 4.29
N GLY A 34 -2.65 -19.11 5.41
CA GLY A 34 -2.04 -18.97 6.72
C GLY A 34 -1.33 -17.63 6.92
N LYS A 35 -1.68 -16.63 6.14
CA LYS A 35 -1.06 -15.30 6.26
C LYS A 35 -1.85 -14.47 7.25
N THR A 36 -1.16 -13.55 7.91
CA THR A 36 -1.77 -12.65 8.87
C THR A 36 -1.47 -11.21 8.50
N ILE A 37 -2.32 -10.32 8.97
CA ILE A 37 -2.15 -8.88 8.76
C ILE A 37 -2.27 -8.20 10.11
N THR A 38 -1.31 -7.37 10.46
CA THR A 38 -1.37 -6.58 11.70
C THR A 38 -1.37 -5.10 11.37
N VAL A 39 -2.07 -4.33 12.18
CA VAL A 39 -2.11 -2.87 12.05
C VAL A 39 -1.79 -2.27 13.42
N GLU A 40 -0.76 -1.44 13.47
CA GLU A 40 -0.35 -0.75 14.69
C GLU A 40 -0.14 0.72 14.41
N GLY A 41 -0.50 1.55 15.38
CA GLY A 41 -0.32 2.99 15.31
C GLY A 41 -1.58 3.69 14.89
N GLU A 42 -1.46 5.00 14.73
CA GLU A 42 -2.60 5.83 14.36
C GLU A 42 -2.14 7.07 13.61
N GLY A 43 -3.07 7.69 12.89
CA GLY A 43 -2.81 8.94 12.20
C GLY A 43 -4.01 9.35 11.39
N VAL A 44 -4.23 10.66 11.32
CA VAL A 44 -5.31 11.25 10.54
C VAL A 44 -4.69 12.13 9.47
N VAL A 45 -5.12 11.96 8.25
CA VAL A 45 -4.59 12.72 7.11
C VAL A 45 -5.70 13.43 6.36
N ALA A 46 -5.32 14.43 5.59
CA ALA A 46 -6.24 15.11 4.69
C ALA A 46 -6.30 14.35 3.37
N GLY A 47 -7.49 14.09 2.87
CA GLY A 47 -7.60 13.41 1.59
C GLY A 47 -8.99 12.90 1.28
N ASP A 48 -9.06 12.15 0.21
CA ASP A 48 -10.28 11.52 -0.26
C ASP A 48 -10.33 10.09 0.27
N SER A 49 -11.34 9.80 1.07
CA SER A 49 -11.46 8.50 1.73
C SER A 49 -11.50 7.33 0.75
N ASP A 50 -12.24 7.48 -0.35
CA ASP A 50 -12.37 6.39 -1.33
C ASP A 50 -11.10 6.17 -2.13
N MET A 51 -10.43 7.25 -2.51
CA MET A 51 -9.17 7.13 -3.24
C MET A 51 -8.09 6.50 -2.36
N LEU A 52 -8.01 6.93 -1.09
CA LEU A 52 -7.05 6.35 -0.16
C LEU A 52 -7.37 4.88 0.11
N ARG A 53 -8.65 4.54 0.22
CA ARG A 53 -9.06 3.15 0.36
C ARG A 53 -8.56 2.31 -0.82
N ARG A 54 -8.70 2.83 -2.02
CA ARG A 54 -8.24 2.15 -3.22
C ARG A 54 -6.72 1.94 -3.21
N ALA A 55 -5.98 2.99 -2.83
CA ALA A 55 -4.52 2.92 -2.77
C ALA A 55 -4.06 1.86 -1.78
N PHE A 56 -4.57 1.88 -0.56
CA PHE A 56 -4.16 0.92 0.45
C PHE A 56 -4.68 -0.49 0.15
N SER A 57 -5.84 -0.60 -0.47
CA SER A 57 -6.36 -1.90 -0.90
C SER A 57 -5.40 -2.53 -1.91
N ASN A 58 -4.89 -1.74 -2.85
CA ASN A 58 -3.92 -2.22 -3.82
C ASN A 58 -2.62 -2.69 -3.14
N LEU A 59 -2.15 -1.93 -2.16
CA LEU A 59 -0.93 -2.31 -1.43
C LEU A 59 -1.12 -3.59 -0.63
N LEU A 60 -2.25 -3.73 0.05
CA LEU A 60 -2.55 -4.94 0.82
C LEU A 60 -2.74 -6.15 -0.09
N SER A 61 -3.47 -5.99 -1.17
CA SER A 61 -3.67 -7.05 -2.14
C SER A 61 -2.33 -7.55 -2.67
N ASN A 62 -1.45 -6.62 -2.99
CA ASN A 62 -0.11 -6.94 -3.48
C ASN A 62 0.69 -7.72 -2.43
N ALA A 63 0.63 -7.28 -1.17
CA ALA A 63 1.36 -7.93 -0.09
C ALA A 63 0.88 -9.37 0.12
N ILE A 64 -0.43 -9.58 0.15
CA ILE A 64 -1.00 -10.91 0.35
C ILE A 64 -0.70 -11.83 -0.84
N LYS A 65 -0.77 -11.28 -2.03
CA LYS A 65 -0.55 -12.06 -3.24
C LYS A 65 0.89 -12.55 -3.38
N TYR A 66 1.85 -11.72 -3.01
CA TYR A 66 3.26 -12.01 -3.28
C TYR A 66 4.09 -12.43 -2.07
N SER A 67 3.51 -12.50 -0.89
CA SER A 67 4.23 -13.02 0.27
C SER A 67 4.11 -14.54 0.32
N PRO A 68 5.08 -15.24 0.94
CA PRO A 68 4.98 -16.68 1.12
C PRO A 68 3.86 -17.05 2.09
N ASP A 69 3.40 -18.28 2.01
CA ASP A 69 2.41 -18.81 2.95
C ASP A 69 2.95 -18.72 4.37
N ASN A 70 2.06 -18.57 5.32
CA ASN A 70 2.36 -18.57 6.76
C ASN A 70 3.27 -17.41 7.19
N THR A 71 3.17 -16.27 6.51
CA THR A 71 3.91 -15.07 6.89
C THR A 71 2.94 -13.96 7.29
N CYS A 72 3.50 -12.91 7.88
CA CYS A 72 2.73 -11.76 8.35
C CYS A 72 3.03 -10.52 7.52
N THR A 73 1.98 -9.77 7.17
CA THR A 73 2.12 -8.43 6.63
C THR A 73 1.86 -7.46 7.78
N ALA A 74 2.85 -6.67 8.12
CA ALA A 74 2.76 -5.72 9.24
C ALA A 74 2.56 -4.31 8.69
N ILE A 75 1.54 -3.63 9.18
CA ILE A 75 1.25 -2.25 8.82
C ILE A 75 1.50 -1.40 10.06
N HIS A 76 2.37 -0.43 9.94
CA HIS A 76 2.72 0.46 11.04
C HIS A 76 2.49 1.90 10.64
N LEU A 77 1.74 2.64 11.46
CA LEU A 77 1.49 4.07 11.25
C LEU A 77 2.26 4.87 12.28
N GLU A 78 2.86 5.96 11.84
CA GLU A 78 3.66 6.80 12.71
C GLU A 78 3.49 8.26 12.28
N ARG A 79 3.24 9.12 13.27
CA ARG A 79 3.15 10.56 13.01
C ARG A 79 4.56 11.14 13.04
N ASP A 80 4.83 12.02 12.11
CA ASP A 80 6.14 12.66 11.99
C ASP A 80 5.93 14.09 11.51
N SER A 81 6.04 15.06 12.42
CA SER A 81 5.79 16.47 12.14
C SER A 81 4.38 16.67 11.61
N ASP A 82 4.25 17.05 10.36
CA ASP A 82 2.97 17.33 9.72
C ASP A 82 2.51 16.20 8.80
N CYS A 83 3.14 15.05 8.92
CA CYS A 83 2.86 13.89 8.08
C CYS A 83 2.53 12.65 8.89
N VAL A 84 1.90 11.70 8.23
CA VAL A 84 1.75 10.34 8.76
C VAL A 84 2.50 9.43 7.79
N ASN A 85 3.38 8.61 8.34
CA ASN A 85 4.09 7.59 7.57
C ASN A 85 3.42 6.25 7.81
N VAL A 86 3.09 5.55 6.75
CA VAL A 86 2.52 4.20 6.82
C VAL A 86 3.52 3.26 6.19
N MET A 87 3.99 2.30 6.96
CA MET A 87 4.94 1.30 6.46
C MET A 87 4.26 -0.04 6.39
N ILE A 88 4.30 -0.65 5.21
CA ILE A 88 3.71 -1.97 4.98
C ILE A 88 4.85 -2.91 4.67
N THR A 89 5.11 -3.84 5.58
CA THR A 89 6.23 -4.75 5.51
C THR A 89 5.75 -6.17 5.30
N ASN A 90 6.27 -6.85 4.30
CA ASN A 90 5.99 -8.26 4.10
C ASN A 90 7.23 -9.00 3.61
N THR A 91 7.24 -10.31 3.86
CA THR A 91 8.32 -11.16 3.37
C THR A 91 8.19 -11.30 1.86
N MET A 92 9.30 -11.27 1.16
CA MET A 92 9.29 -11.43 -0.29
C MET A 92 9.22 -12.89 -0.69
N SER A 93 8.50 -13.12 -1.78
CA SER A 93 8.44 -14.40 -2.45
C SER A 93 8.86 -14.13 -3.88
N GLY A 94 9.95 -14.74 -4.30
CA GLY A 94 10.48 -14.53 -5.65
C GLY A 94 11.42 -13.35 -5.72
N GLN A 95 11.63 -12.87 -6.93
CA GLN A 95 12.60 -11.82 -7.19
C GLN A 95 11.97 -10.45 -7.32
N VAL A 96 12.71 -9.43 -6.88
CA VAL A 96 12.33 -8.04 -7.11
C VAL A 96 13.38 -7.42 -8.05
N PRO A 97 13.04 -6.36 -8.77
CA PRO A 97 14.01 -5.72 -9.65
C PRO A 97 15.13 -5.06 -8.84
N ALA A 98 16.33 -4.98 -9.43
CA ALA A 98 17.45 -4.33 -8.78
C ALA A 98 17.12 -2.87 -8.43
N ASN A 99 16.38 -2.20 -9.31
CA ASN A 99 15.86 -0.88 -9.04
C ASN A 99 14.38 -1.02 -8.64
N LEU A 100 14.09 -0.87 -7.35
CA LEU A 100 12.74 -1.05 -6.82
C LEU A 100 11.73 -0.05 -7.38
N GLU A 101 12.19 1.08 -7.92
CA GLU A 101 11.29 2.02 -8.58
C GLU A 101 10.51 1.38 -9.73
N ARG A 102 11.05 0.35 -10.31
CA ARG A 102 10.36 -0.36 -11.39
C ARG A 102 9.07 -1.05 -10.95
N LEU A 103 8.93 -1.29 -9.63
CA LEU A 103 7.69 -1.87 -9.12
C LEU A 103 6.50 -0.96 -9.39
N PHE A 104 6.74 0.34 -9.56
CA PHE A 104 5.68 1.33 -9.81
C PHE A 104 5.48 1.61 -11.30
N ASP A 105 6.26 0.97 -12.15
CA ASP A 105 6.08 1.12 -13.60
C ASP A 105 4.78 0.46 -14.02
N ARG A 106 4.11 1.07 -14.98
CA ARG A 106 2.90 0.49 -15.55
C ARG A 106 3.26 -0.84 -16.21
N PHE A 107 2.40 -1.83 -15.99
CA PHE A 107 2.55 -3.17 -16.55
C PHE A 107 3.72 -3.99 -16.01
N TYR A 108 4.47 -3.49 -15.02
CA TYR A 108 5.50 -4.30 -14.39
C TYR A 108 4.87 -5.42 -13.57
N ARG A 109 5.42 -6.62 -13.69
CA ARG A 109 4.96 -7.79 -12.96
C ARG A 109 6.16 -8.60 -12.53
N ALA A 110 6.15 -9.03 -11.28
CA ALA A 110 7.28 -9.74 -10.69
C ALA A 110 7.36 -11.20 -11.10
N ASP A 111 6.25 -11.82 -11.48
CA ASP A 111 6.25 -13.25 -11.82
C ASP A 111 5.97 -13.50 -13.29
N SER A 112 6.23 -14.72 -13.71
CA SER A 112 6.06 -15.09 -15.11
C SER A 112 4.64 -15.50 -15.47
N SER A 113 3.76 -15.63 -14.49
CA SER A 113 2.37 -16.02 -14.73
C SER A 113 1.47 -14.82 -15.01
N ARG A 114 2.06 -13.70 -15.21
CA ARG A 114 1.39 -12.43 -15.39
C ARG A 114 0.32 -12.36 -16.44
N PHE A 115 0.38 -13.23 -17.41
CA PHE A 115 -0.56 -13.18 -18.51
C PHE A 115 -1.97 -13.52 -18.11
N TYR A 116 -2.14 -14.22 -17.02
CA TYR A 116 -3.44 -14.74 -16.64
C TYR A 116 -4.20 -13.87 -15.69
N ASN A 117 -3.57 -12.86 -15.18
CA ASN A 117 -4.18 -12.07 -14.16
C ASN A 117 -4.43 -10.64 -14.65
N THR A 118 -5.63 -10.43 -15.15
CA THR A 118 -5.99 -9.14 -15.69
C THR A 118 -6.09 -8.06 -14.62
N GLU A 119 -6.51 -8.43 -13.41
CA GLU A 119 -6.53 -7.53 -12.29
C GLU A 119 -5.16 -7.01 -11.98
N GLY A 120 -4.20 -7.93 -12.04
CA GLY A 120 -2.85 -7.59 -11.77
C GLY A 120 -2.07 -7.18 -12.99
N ALA A 121 -2.66 -6.61 -13.98
CA ALA A 121 -2.00 -6.26 -15.23
C ALA A 121 -0.83 -5.26 -15.07
N GLY A 122 -0.30 -5.11 -13.87
CA GLY A 122 0.82 -4.23 -13.59
C GLY A 122 0.41 -2.79 -13.36
N LEU A 123 -0.87 -2.55 -13.16
CA LEU A 123 -1.38 -1.20 -12.95
C LEU A 123 -1.61 -0.82 -11.50
N GLY A 124 -1.73 -1.83 -10.62
CA GLY A 124 -2.07 -1.59 -9.21
C GLY A 124 -1.14 -0.63 -8.50
N LEU A 125 0.16 -0.88 -8.57
CA LEU A 125 1.14 -0.03 -7.87
C LEU A 125 1.33 1.31 -8.55
N SER A 126 1.21 1.39 -9.88
CA SER A 126 1.32 2.67 -10.57
C SER A 126 0.11 3.55 -10.25
N ILE A 127 -1.08 2.96 -10.16
CA ILE A 127 -2.29 3.68 -9.78
C ILE A 127 -2.17 4.16 -8.32
N THR A 128 -1.68 3.28 -7.45
CA THR A 128 -1.47 3.63 -6.05
C THR A 128 -0.56 4.85 -5.93
N ARG A 129 0.55 4.84 -6.65
CA ARG A 129 1.49 5.95 -6.61
C ARG A 129 0.83 7.24 -7.10
N SER A 130 0.03 7.16 -8.16
CA SER A 130 -0.68 8.33 -8.66
C SER A 130 -1.64 8.90 -7.64
N ILE A 131 -2.35 8.03 -6.91
CA ILE A 131 -3.27 8.48 -5.86
C ILE A 131 -2.50 9.19 -4.74
N ILE A 132 -1.40 8.58 -4.29
CA ILE A 132 -0.59 9.16 -3.21
C ILE A 132 0.00 10.51 -3.66
N HIS A 133 0.50 10.59 -4.89
CA HIS A 133 1.03 11.85 -5.43
C HIS A 133 -0.06 12.92 -5.55
N ALA A 134 -1.28 12.51 -5.92
CA ALA A 134 -2.40 13.45 -6.00
C ALA A 134 -2.74 14.03 -4.63
N HIS A 135 -2.37 13.34 -3.56
CA HIS A 135 -2.55 13.81 -2.18
C HIS A 135 -1.33 14.58 -1.67
N GLY A 136 -0.36 14.86 -2.53
CA GLY A 136 0.86 15.57 -2.12
C GLY A 136 1.83 14.70 -1.34
N GLY A 137 1.61 13.38 -1.35
CA GLY A 137 2.43 12.45 -0.61
C GLY A 137 3.48 11.75 -1.44
N GLU A 138 4.11 10.78 -0.83
CA GLU A 138 5.18 9.99 -1.45
C GLU A 138 4.95 8.50 -1.20
N LEU A 139 5.32 7.70 -2.17
CA LEU A 139 5.28 6.23 -2.05
C LEU A 139 6.63 5.70 -2.50
N SER A 140 7.25 4.90 -1.66
CA SER A 140 8.55 4.30 -1.98
C SER A 140 8.59 2.84 -1.54
N ALA A 141 9.58 2.11 -2.03
CA ALA A 141 9.79 0.72 -1.66
C ALA A 141 11.25 0.52 -1.32
N GLU A 142 11.52 -0.30 -0.31
CA GLU A 142 12.86 -0.59 0.15
C GLU A 142 12.96 -2.06 0.53
N GLN A 143 14.07 -2.68 0.19
CA GLN A 143 14.33 -4.07 0.56
C GLN A 143 15.16 -4.09 1.84
N GLN A 144 14.71 -4.87 2.81
CA GLN A 144 15.42 -5.05 4.06
C GLN A 144 15.57 -6.56 4.30
N GLY A 145 16.69 -7.12 3.90
CA GLY A 145 16.91 -8.57 4.00
C GLY A 145 15.91 -9.31 3.11
N ARG A 146 15.12 -10.16 3.73
CA ARG A 146 14.09 -10.92 3.01
C ARG A 146 12.74 -10.22 2.97
N GLU A 147 12.70 -9.02 3.48
CA GLU A 147 11.45 -8.26 3.52
C GLU A 147 11.47 -7.09 2.56
N ILE A 148 10.28 -6.69 2.13
CA ILE A 148 10.09 -5.47 1.36
C ILE A 148 9.19 -4.55 2.18
N VAL A 149 9.54 -3.27 2.20
CA VAL A 149 8.79 -2.25 2.94
C VAL A 149 8.30 -1.22 1.94
N PHE A 150 6.98 -1.09 1.87
CA PHE A 150 6.37 0.02 1.14
C PHE A 150 6.07 1.12 2.13
N SER A 151 6.58 2.31 1.87
CA SER A 151 6.40 3.46 2.75
C SER A 151 5.56 4.51 2.06
N VAL A 152 4.48 4.90 2.72
CA VAL A 152 3.57 5.92 2.24
C VAL A 152 3.64 7.10 3.19
N ARG A 153 3.86 8.29 2.66
CA ARG A 153 3.89 9.51 3.45
C ARG A 153 2.73 10.39 3.01
N LEU A 154 1.89 10.78 3.94
CA LEU A 154 0.71 11.59 3.65
C LEU A 154 0.65 12.79 4.58
N LEU A 155 0.11 13.89 4.09
CA LEU A 155 0.02 15.13 4.85
C LEU A 155 -1.16 15.11 5.80
N MET A 156 -0.96 15.68 6.99
CA MET A 156 -2.02 15.77 8.00
C MET A 156 -3.05 16.86 7.68
N ASP A 157 -2.67 17.82 6.86
CA ASP A 157 -3.62 18.86 6.42
C ASP A 157 -3.25 19.48 5.08
#